data_5339c144df53b82e8e3a04dfcaa5f96b
#
_entry.id   5339c144df53b82e8e3a04dfcaa5f96b
#
_cell.length_a   1.000
_cell.length_b   1.000
_cell.length_c   1.000
_cell.angle_alpha   90.00
_cell.angle_beta   90.00
_cell.angle_gamma   90.00
#
_symmetry.space_group_name_H-M   'P 1'
#
loop_
_entity.id
_entity.type
_entity.pdbx_description
1 polymer ?
#
loop_
_entity_poly.entity_id
_entity_poly.type
_entity_poly.pdbx_seq_one_letter_code
_entity_poly.pdbx_strand_id
1 'polypeptide(L)'
;MELESGRGEIGGGRSGDLRRWILTVTLVFVAIAVPCFVLNNTAYPFLLLRDSSSKENKEGKLEKVLKETAMEDNTVIITTINEAWASPGSIFDLFLESFQIGNQTRHLLDHLLVVALDQKAYNRCLAVHPHCFALTTKGLDFSGGEKYFMSPDYLKMMWRRILFLRSVLQLGYNFVFTDADIMWFRDPFPRLYKDADFQISCDRFNGNSSDSENYPNGGFTYVKSNIKTMKFYKFWYLSRKTNPGLHDQDVFNKIKHHAFITIIGLKMRFLSTTYFGGFCETSKDLNQVCTMHANCCAGLDRKIHDLKLMLEDWRGYMALPVDVKRSKPSSWRVPQVCLETFHKPPLKRDVQKGKNG
;
A
#
# COMPACT_ATOMS: atom_id res chain seq x y z
N MET A 1 -69.43 -67.13 -40.02
CA MET A 1 -70.80 -66.81 -39.69
C MET A 1 -70.76 -66.20 -38.28
N GLU A 2 -71.11 -64.99 -38.31
CA GLU A 2 -71.43 -64.00 -37.24
C GLU A 2 -70.45 -63.68 -36.12
N LEU A 3 -70.03 -62.50 -36.22
CA LEU A 3 -69.33 -61.66 -35.27
C LEU A 3 -70.27 -61.09 -34.21
N GLU A 4 -69.91 -61.17 -32.94
CA GLU A 4 -70.47 -60.26 -31.95
C GLU A 4 -69.41 -59.37 -31.28
N SER A 5 -69.77 -58.13 -31.32
CA SER A 5 -69.04 -56.96 -30.86
C SER A 5 -69.22 -56.79 -29.34
N GLY A 6 -68.14 -56.78 -28.57
CA GLY A 6 -68.14 -56.38 -27.16
C GLY A 6 -67.48 -55.04 -26.97
N ARG A 7 -68.29 -54.03 -26.68
CA ARG A 7 -67.86 -52.62 -26.35
C ARG A 7 -67.57 -52.52 -24.87
N GLY A 8 -66.30 -52.34 -24.52
CA GLY A 8 -65.88 -52.05 -23.15
C GLY A 8 -65.79 -50.53 -22.89
N GLU A 9 -66.53 -50.03 -21.95
CA GLU A 9 -66.47 -48.71 -21.45
C GLU A 9 -65.19 -48.45 -20.63
N ILE A 10 -64.36 -47.52 -21.03
CA ILE A 10 -63.17 -47.06 -20.28
C ILE A 10 -63.55 -45.85 -19.40
N GLY A 11 -63.56 -46.05 -18.07
CA GLY A 11 -63.95 -45.09 -17.07
C GLY A 11 -63.06 -43.88 -17.03
N GLY A 12 -63.70 -42.71 -17.13
CA GLY A 12 -63.11 -41.40 -16.94
C GLY A 12 -62.93 -41.03 -15.45
N GLY A 13 -61.79 -41.36 -14.86
CA GLY A 13 -61.55 -41.06 -13.46
C GLY A 13 -60.17 -40.45 -13.07
N ARG A 14 -59.24 -40.42 -14.00
CA ARG A 14 -57.84 -40.02 -13.63
C ARG A 14 -57.43 -38.59 -13.98
N SER A 15 -58.21 -37.83 -14.72
CA SER A 15 -57.84 -36.47 -15.16
C SER A 15 -58.06 -35.38 -14.09
N GLY A 16 -59.01 -35.59 -13.19
CA GLY A 16 -59.36 -34.61 -12.15
C GLY A 16 -58.34 -34.56 -11.01
N ASP A 17 -57.81 -35.69 -10.60
CA ASP A 17 -56.85 -35.78 -9.50
C ASP A 17 -55.50 -35.25 -9.87
N LEU A 18 -55.01 -35.45 -11.09
CA LEU A 18 -53.75 -34.90 -11.58
C LEU A 18 -53.78 -33.39 -11.66
N ARG A 19 -54.89 -32.82 -12.13
CA ARG A 19 -55.06 -31.33 -12.15
C ARG A 19 -55.10 -30.73 -10.75
N ARG A 20 -55.77 -31.35 -9.81
CA ARG A 20 -55.80 -30.93 -8.41
C ARG A 20 -54.41 -31.02 -7.79
N TRP A 21 -53.68 -32.07 -8.03
CA TRP A 21 -52.32 -32.27 -7.51
C TRP A 21 -51.34 -31.22 -8.07
N ILE A 22 -51.38 -30.95 -9.39
CA ILE A 22 -50.58 -29.90 -10.04
C ILE A 22 -50.91 -28.53 -9.47
N LEU A 23 -52.20 -28.17 -9.30
CA LEU A 23 -52.59 -26.90 -8.71
C LEU A 23 -52.13 -26.73 -7.26
N THR A 24 -52.20 -27.80 -6.46
CA THR A 24 -51.74 -27.77 -5.06
C THR A 24 -50.24 -27.59 -4.98
N VAL A 25 -49.44 -28.30 -5.79
CA VAL A 25 -47.99 -28.18 -5.84
C VAL A 25 -47.56 -26.80 -6.32
N THR A 26 -48.24 -26.25 -7.34
CA THR A 26 -47.94 -24.91 -7.84
C THR A 26 -48.26 -23.84 -6.82
N LEU A 27 -49.39 -23.94 -6.09
CA LEU A 27 -49.75 -23.00 -5.00
C LEU A 27 -48.77 -23.06 -3.84
N VAL A 28 -48.29 -24.23 -3.44
CA VAL A 28 -47.27 -24.38 -2.39
C VAL A 28 -45.93 -23.80 -2.84
N PHE A 29 -45.53 -24.03 -4.10
CA PHE A 29 -44.30 -23.46 -4.65
C PHE A 29 -44.34 -21.94 -4.71
N VAL A 30 -45.48 -21.38 -5.15
CA VAL A 30 -45.68 -19.90 -5.17
C VAL A 30 -45.70 -19.32 -3.75
N ALA A 31 -46.38 -20.00 -2.81
CA ALA A 31 -46.47 -19.60 -1.39
C ALA A 31 -45.12 -19.59 -0.68
N ILE A 32 -44.15 -20.41 -1.11
CA ILE A 32 -42.79 -20.44 -0.55
C ILE A 32 -41.81 -19.57 -1.35
N ALA A 33 -41.86 -19.66 -2.69
CA ALA A 33 -40.90 -18.97 -3.55
C ALA A 33 -41.07 -17.45 -3.54
N VAL A 34 -42.35 -16.96 -3.50
CA VAL A 34 -42.60 -15.50 -3.48
C VAL A 34 -42.12 -14.82 -2.19
N PRO A 35 -42.42 -15.33 -0.99
CA PRO A 35 -41.86 -14.78 0.24
C PRO A 35 -40.34 -14.87 0.29
N CYS A 36 -39.73 -15.99 -0.12
CA CYS A 36 -38.27 -16.12 -0.20
C CYS A 36 -37.64 -15.12 -1.17
N PHE A 37 -38.28 -14.91 -2.33
CA PHE A 37 -37.82 -13.92 -3.32
C PHE A 37 -37.96 -12.49 -2.78
N VAL A 38 -39.10 -12.17 -2.15
CA VAL A 38 -39.34 -10.86 -1.52
C VAL A 38 -38.38 -10.62 -0.38
N LEU A 39 -38.18 -11.58 0.52
CA LEU A 39 -37.24 -11.47 1.65
C LEU A 39 -35.79 -11.32 1.14
N ASN A 40 -35.41 -12.05 0.11
CA ASN A 40 -34.07 -11.94 -0.46
C ASN A 40 -33.86 -10.56 -1.14
N ASN A 41 -34.86 -10.06 -1.90
CA ASN A 41 -34.78 -8.76 -2.54
C ASN A 41 -34.93 -7.57 -1.58
N THR A 42 -35.62 -7.71 -0.45
CA THR A 42 -35.73 -6.63 0.55
C THR A 42 -34.54 -6.62 1.52
N ALA A 43 -33.86 -7.75 1.75
CA ALA A 43 -32.65 -7.79 2.57
C ALA A 43 -31.41 -7.28 1.85
N TYR A 44 -31.28 -7.50 0.55
CA TYR A 44 -30.16 -7.04 -0.27
C TYR A 44 -29.97 -5.51 -0.29
N PRO A 45 -31.00 -4.67 -0.51
CA PRO A 45 -30.80 -3.21 -0.54
C PRO A 45 -30.42 -2.66 0.83
N PHE A 46 -30.88 -3.25 1.94
CA PHE A 46 -30.54 -2.78 3.29
C PHE A 46 -29.09 -3.11 3.69
N LEU A 47 -28.56 -4.26 3.27
CA LEU A 47 -27.15 -4.62 3.43
C LEU A 47 -26.24 -3.75 2.54
N LEU A 48 -26.65 -3.46 1.31
CA LEU A 48 -25.94 -2.57 0.39
C LEU A 48 -25.95 -1.12 0.88
N LEU A 49 -27.06 -0.62 1.43
CA LEU A 49 -27.16 0.71 2.02
C LEU A 49 -26.30 0.88 3.26
N ARG A 50 -26.19 -0.14 4.11
CA ARG A 50 -25.35 -0.11 5.31
C ARG A 50 -23.85 -0.15 4.96
N ASP A 51 -23.46 -0.89 3.94
CA ASP A 51 -22.05 -0.94 3.48
C ASP A 51 -21.70 0.34 2.69
N SER A 52 -22.64 0.89 1.92
CA SER A 52 -22.50 2.15 1.21
C SER A 52 -22.31 3.34 2.17
N SER A 53 -23.15 3.45 3.20
CA SER A 53 -23.07 4.56 4.17
C SER A 53 -21.77 4.53 5.00
N SER A 54 -21.26 3.34 5.35
CA SER A 54 -19.99 3.21 6.05
C SER A 54 -18.79 3.51 5.14
N LYS A 55 -18.89 3.22 3.85
CA LYS A 55 -17.88 3.50 2.84
C LYS A 55 -17.85 4.99 2.52
N GLU A 56 -19.01 5.60 2.30
CA GLU A 56 -19.19 7.03 2.05
C GLU A 56 -18.67 7.89 3.21
N ASN A 57 -18.90 7.47 4.46
CA ASN A 57 -18.36 8.14 5.65
C ASN A 57 -16.83 8.03 5.74
N LYS A 58 -16.23 6.89 5.35
CA LYS A 58 -14.77 6.73 5.33
C LYS A 58 -14.11 7.52 4.20
N GLU A 59 -14.74 7.57 3.03
CA GLU A 59 -14.27 8.31 1.86
C GLU A 59 -14.31 9.82 2.15
N GLY A 60 -15.40 10.33 2.72
CA GLY A 60 -15.51 11.73 3.16
C GLY A 60 -14.48 12.12 4.25
N LYS A 61 -14.16 11.20 5.18
CA LYS A 61 -13.09 11.44 6.15
C LYS A 61 -11.71 11.50 5.52
N LEU A 62 -11.44 10.63 4.53
CA LEU A 62 -10.17 10.65 3.80
C LEU A 62 -10.05 11.95 2.98
N GLU A 63 -11.09 12.31 2.25
CA GLU A 63 -11.11 13.54 1.45
C GLU A 63 -10.87 14.79 2.30
N LYS A 64 -11.49 14.85 3.48
CA LYS A 64 -11.29 15.96 4.42
C LYS A 64 -9.83 16.10 4.82
N VAL A 65 -9.18 15.02 5.29
CA VAL A 65 -7.79 15.09 5.73
C VAL A 65 -6.81 15.33 4.58
N LEU A 66 -7.10 14.80 3.38
CA LEU A 66 -6.31 15.09 2.18
C LEU A 66 -6.37 16.58 1.82
N LYS A 67 -7.56 17.20 1.90
CA LYS A 67 -7.73 18.62 1.65
C LYS A 67 -6.98 19.50 2.65
N GLU A 68 -6.95 19.09 3.91
CA GLU A 68 -6.22 19.80 4.99
C GLU A 68 -4.70 19.71 4.84
N THR A 69 -4.19 18.62 4.20
CA THR A 69 -2.75 18.36 4.06
C THR A 69 -2.20 18.70 2.68
N ALA A 70 -3.05 18.90 1.68
CA ALA A 70 -2.59 19.10 0.30
C ALA A 70 -1.79 20.39 0.12
N MET A 71 -0.74 20.31 -0.71
CA MET A 71 -0.05 21.44 -1.29
C MET A 71 -0.94 22.14 -2.32
N GLU A 72 -0.55 23.32 -2.80
CA GLU A 72 -1.29 24.09 -3.81
C GLU A 72 -1.59 23.32 -5.11
N ASP A 73 -0.69 22.40 -5.49
CA ASP A 73 -0.83 21.54 -6.67
C ASP A 73 -1.58 20.23 -6.38
N ASN A 74 -2.29 20.13 -5.24
CA ASN A 74 -2.95 18.94 -4.72
C ASN A 74 -2.00 17.75 -4.44
N THR A 75 -0.74 18.00 -4.12
CA THR A 75 0.20 16.96 -3.70
C THR A 75 0.15 16.78 -2.18
N VAL A 76 0.12 15.52 -1.72
CA VAL A 76 0.18 15.13 -0.30
C VAL A 76 1.36 14.19 -0.08
N ILE A 77 2.14 14.39 0.98
CA ILE A 77 3.16 13.42 1.42
C ILE A 77 2.46 12.38 2.30
N ILE A 78 2.64 11.10 2.02
CA ILE A 78 1.96 10.01 2.71
C ILE A 78 2.97 9.00 3.25
N THR A 79 2.86 8.68 4.54
CA THR A 79 3.55 7.54 5.13
C THR A 79 2.56 6.59 5.80
N THR A 80 2.99 5.33 6.01
CA THR A 80 2.19 4.34 6.73
C THR A 80 2.96 3.82 7.93
N ILE A 81 2.30 3.74 9.09
CA ILE A 81 2.89 3.25 10.33
C ILE A 81 1.96 2.23 11.03
N ASN A 82 2.59 1.29 11.75
CA ASN A 82 1.92 0.40 12.70
C ASN A 82 2.48 0.63 14.10
N GLU A 83 1.92 -0.04 15.12
CA GLU A 83 2.33 0.11 16.52
C GLU A 83 3.83 0.00 16.74
N ALA A 84 4.49 -1.01 16.16
CA ALA A 84 5.91 -1.24 16.37
C ALA A 84 6.78 -0.06 15.87
N TRP A 85 6.42 0.53 14.74
CA TRP A 85 7.14 1.66 14.15
C TRP A 85 6.75 3.00 14.80
N ALA A 86 5.55 3.09 15.38
CA ALA A 86 5.02 4.28 16.03
C ALA A 86 5.42 4.41 17.51
N SER A 87 5.96 3.36 18.12
CA SER A 87 6.35 3.37 19.54
C SER A 87 7.34 4.50 19.85
N PRO A 88 7.29 5.11 21.05
CA PRO A 88 8.23 6.14 21.46
C PRO A 88 9.70 5.71 21.29
N GLY A 89 10.51 6.57 20.67
CA GLY A 89 11.92 6.29 20.36
C GLY A 89 12.16 5.35 19.16
N SER A 90 11.09 4.95 18.47
CA SER A 90 11.14 4.10 17.29
C SER A 90 11.28 4.92 15.98
N ILE A 91 11.11 4.26 14.84
CA ILE A 91 11.36 4.81 13.49
C ILE A 91 10.55 6.10 13.24
N PHE A 92 9.31 6.16 13.68
CA PHE A 92 8.43 7.31 13.44
C PHE A 92 8.98 8.61 14.07
N ASP A 93 9.57 8.52 15.26
CA ASP A 93 10.17 9.70 15.90
C ASP A 93 11.40 10.18 15.12
N LEU A 94 12.25 9.26 14.64
CA LEU A 94 13.42 9.58 13.80
C LEU A 94 12.99 10.14 12.44
N PHE A 95 11.91 9.62 11.87
CA PHE A 95 11.33 10.11 10.64
C PHE A 95 10.89 11.58 10.77
N LEU A 96 10.09 11.91 11.78
CA LEU A 96 9.65 13.29 12.05
C LEU A 96 10.84 14.22 12.35
N GLU A 97 11.81 13.72 13.11
CA GLU A 97 13.04 14.46 13.41
C GLU A 97 13.82 14.80 12.15
N SER A 98 13.90 13.90 11.18
CA SER A 98 14.62 14.14 9.93
C SER A 98 14.11 15.37 9.17
N PHE A 99 12.80 15.60 9.14
CA PHE A 99 12.21 16.82 8.57
C PHE A 99 12.58 18.08 9.35
N GLN A 100 12.69 17.97 10.67
CA GLN A 100 13.00 19.13 11.53
C GLN A 100 14.45 19.61 11.38
N ILE A 101 15.39 18.66 11.22
CA ILE A 101 16.83 18.96 11.09
C ILE A 101 17.28 19.07 9.63
N GLY A 102 16.45 18.65 8.68
CA GLY A 102 16.74 18.74 7.26
C GLY A 102 16.76 20.18 6.74
N ASN A 103 17.46 20.38 5.63
CA ASN A 103 17.54 21.68 4.99
C ASN A 103 16.29 21.96 4.15
N GLN A 104 15.48 22.92 4.54
CA GLN A 104 14.23 23.30 3.87
C GLN A 104 13.18 22.16 3.80
N THR A 105 13.10 21.32 4.83
CA THR A 105 12.13 20.21 4.89
C THR A 105 11.08 20.38 5.95
N ARG A 106 11.29 21.24 6.96
CA ARG A 106 10.38 21.37 8.11
C ARG A 106 8.94 21.72 7.71
N HIS A 107 8.75 22.63 6.74
CA HIS A 107 7.42 23.02 6.26
C HIS A 107 6.67 21.89 5.57
N LEU A 108 7.39 20.87 5.08
CA LEU A 108 6.78 19.68 4.45
C LEU A 108 6.01 18.82 5.45
N LEU A 109 6.24 18.97 6.75
CA LEU A 109 5.43 18.33 7.80
C LEU A 109 3.97 18.78 7.77
N ASP A 110 3.67 20.00 7.35
CA ASP A 110 2.31 20.51 7.20
C ASP A 110 1.54 19.77 6.09
N HIS A 111 2.28 19.14 5.19
CA HIS A 111 1.77 18.36 4.06
C HIS A 111 1.92 16.84 4.22
N LEU A 112 2.31 16.39 5.41
CA LEU A 112 2.49 14.98 5.73
C LEU A 112 1.20 14.40 6.31
N LEU A 113 0.61 13.44 5.60
CA LEU A 113 -0.46 12.59 6.10
C LEU A 113 0.11 11.26 6.62
N VAL A 114 -0.04 11.01 7.89
CA VAL A 114 0.35 9.75 8.52
C VAL A 114 -0.82 8.80 8.57
N VAL A 115 -0.70 7.67 7.87
CA VAL A 115 -1.73 6.63 7.78
C VAL A 115 -1.41 5.52 8.77
N ALA A 116 -2.16 5.49 9.86
CA ALA A 116 -2.02 4.49 10.91
C ALA A 116 -2.79 3.22 10.55
N LEU A 117 -2.11 2.08 10.61
CA LEU A 117 -2.65 0.76 10.24
C LEU A 117 -3.34 0.05 11.42
N ASP A 118 -3.16 0.54 12.64
CA ASP A 118 -3.80 0.08 13.86
C ASP A 118 -4.13 1.24 14.81
N GLN A 119 -4.92 0.96 15.86
CA GLN A 119 -5.41 1.99 16.77
C GLN A 119 -4.31 2.60 17.64
N LYS A 120 -3.30 1.82 18.04
CA LYS A 120 -2.20 2.33 18.87
C LYS A 120 -1.32 3.29 18.09
N ALA A 121 -0.98 2.94 16.84
CA ALA A 121 -0.29 3.82 15.91
C ALA A 121 -1.08 5.11 15.67
N TYR A 122 -2.41 5.02 15.51
CA TYR A 122 -3.27 6.20 15.33
C TYR A 122 -3.25 7.12 16.55
N ASN A 123 -3.40 6.57 17.75
CA ASN A 123 -3.34 7.35 18.98
C ASN A 123 -1.96 8.02 19.17
N ARG A 124 -0.88 7.29 18.84
CA ARG A 124 0.49 7.84 18.88
C ARG A 124 0.68 8.97 17.86
N CYS A 125 0.16 8.78 16.64
CA CYS A 125 0.21 9.82 15.63
C CYS A 125 -0.46 11.10 16.13
N LEU A 126 -1.71 11.03 16.61
CA LEU A 126 -2.44 12.19 17.13
C LEU A 126 -1.72 12.93 18.28
N ALA A 127 -0.87 12.22 19.03
CA ALA A 127 -0.10 12.84 20.11
C ALA A 127 1.10 13.67 19.63
N VAL A 128 1.59 13.46 18.39
CA VAL A 128 2.85 14.06 17.91
C VAL A 128 2.76 14.73 16.54
N HIS A 129 1.63 14.54 15.84
CA HIS A 129 1.45 15.05 14.47
C HIS A 129 -0.02 15.41 14.21
N PRO A 130 -0.33 16.52 13.51
CA PRO A 130 -1.71 16.99 13.34
C PRO A 130 -2.52 16.17 12.33
N HIS A 131 -1.89 15.64 11.29
CA HIS A 131 -2.58 15.01 10.15
C HIS A 131 -2.46 13.49 10.17
N CYS A 132 -3.41 12.83 10.83
CA CYS A 132 -3.45 11.39 11.03
C CYS A 132 -4.72 10.77 10.45
N PHE A 133 -4.59 9.65 9.76
CA PHE A 133 -5.72 8.90 9.22
C PHE A 133 -5.67 7.43 9.67
N ALA A 134 -6.76 6.93 10.27
CA ALA A 134 -6.86 5.53 10.67
C ALA A 134 -7.33 4.66 9.49
N LEU A 135 -6.43 3.86 8.93
CA LEU A 135 -6.73 2.90 7.86
C LEU A 135 -7.13 1.55 8.44
N THR A 136 -8.31 1.48 9.05
CA THR A 136 -8.83 0.22 9.61
C THR A 136 -9.23 -0.76 8.50
N THR A 137 -8.87 -2.03 8.66
CA THR A 137 -9.24 -3.11 7.75
C THR A 137 -10.04 -4.15 8.51
N LYS A 138 -11.28 -4.45 8.07
CA LYS A 138 -12.15 -5.41 8.73
C LYS A 138 -11.48 -6.79 8.79
N GLY A 139 -11.41 -7.37 10.00
CA GLY A 139 -10.81 -8.69 10.21
C GLY A 139 -9.29 -8.75 10.14
N LEU A 140 -8.60 -7.60 10.11
CA LEU A 140 -7.13 -7.52 10.15
C LEU A 140 -6.71 -6.52 11.23
N ASP A 141 -5.81 -6.94 12.07
CA ASP A 141 -5.14 -6.11 13.07
C ASP A 141 -3.62 -6.14 12.78
N PHE A 142 -3.04 -4.96 12.56
CA PHE A 142 -1.61 -4.81 12.33
C PHE A 142 -0.86 -4.34 13.58
N SER A 143 -1.55 -4.30 14.75
CA SER A 143 -0.93 -4.03 16.05
C SER A 143 0.03 -5.14 16.49
N GLY A 144 0.73 -4.90 17.58
CA GLY A 144 1.74 -5.80 18.13
C GLY A 144 3.13 -5.54 17.54
N GLY A 145 3.98 -6.54 17.60
CA GLY A 145 5.39 -6.45 17.19
C GLY A 145 5.61 -6.21 15.70
N GLU A 146 6.87 -6.13 15.33
CA GLU A 146 7.31 -5.99 13.95
C GLU A 146 6.66 -7.04 13.04
N LYS A 147 6.16 -6.60 11.89
CA LYS A 147 5.68 -7.52 10.85
C LYS A 147 6.88 -7.93 9.99
N TYR A 148 7.35 -9.16 10.21
CA TYR A 148 8.52 -9.66 9.49
C TYR A 148 8.31 -9.67 7.98
N PHE A 149 9.35 -9.25 7.27
CA PHE A 149 9.39 -9.24 5.81
C PHE A 149 8.90 -10.58 5.22
N MET A 150 8.04 -10.52 4.20
CA MET A 150 7.39 -11.66 3.53
C MET A 150 6.45 -12.50 4.40
N SER A 151 6.17 -12.12 5.65
CA SER A 151 5.11 -12.78 6.42
C SER A 151 3.73 -12.53 5.80
N PRO A 152 2.72 -13.40 6.02
CA PRO A 152 1.38 -13.20 5.48
C PRO A 152 0.76 -11.83 5.86
N ASP A 153 1.01 -11.34 7.07
CA ASP A 153 0.50 -10.04 7.53
C ASP A 153 1.26 -8.89 6.90
N TYR A 154 2.59 -9.00 6.72
CA TYR A 154 3.37 -8.05 5.93
C TYR A 154 2.80 -7.92 4.51
N LEU A 155 2.56 -9.04 3.81
CA LEU A 155 1.99 -9.01 2.46
C LEU A 155 0.61 -8.35 2.40
N LYS A 156 -0.26 -8.65 3.38
CA LYS A 156 -1.57 -7.99 3.47
C LYS A 156 -1.44 -6.48 3.67
N MET A 157 -0.49 -6.05 4.51
CA MET A 157 -0.20 -4.65 4.79
C MET A 157 0.27 -3.94 3.52
N MET A 158 1.21 -4.51 2.78
CA MET A 158 1.72 -3.93 1.52
C MET A 158 0.62 -3.80 0.47
N TRP A 159 -0.19 -4.83 0.25
CA TRP A 159 -1.30 -4.77 -0.69
C TRP A 159 -2.43 -3.83 -0.27
N ARG A 160 -2.63 -3.63 1.04
CA ARG A 160 -3.57 -2.64 1.56
C ARG A 160 -3.09 -1.22 1.27
N ARG A 161 -1.78 -0.96 1.39
CA ARG A 161 -1.14 0.29 1.01
C ARG A 161 -1.42 0.64 -0.46
N ILE A 162 -1.20 -0.27 -1.40
CA ILE A 162 -1.46 -0.04 -2.83
C ILE A 162 -2.92 0.33 -3.09
N LEU A 163 -3.88 -0.33 -2.45
CA LEU A 163 -5.29 0.02 -2.56
C LEU A 163 -5.59 1.41 -2.00
N PHE A 164 -5.02 1.76 -0.86
CA PHE A 164 -5.19 3.07 -0.25
C PHE A 164 -4.65 4.18 -1.15
N LEU A 165 -3.43 4.04 -1.64
CA LEU A 165 -2.80 5.01 -2.56
C LEU A 165 -3.62 5.18 -3.85
N ARG A 166 -4.20 4.09 -4.36
CA ARG A 166 -5.15 4.20 -5.48
C ARG A 166 -6.38 5.05 -5.13
N SER A 167 -6.93 4.92 -3.91
CA SER A 167 -8.07 5.73 -3.48
C SER A 167 -7.71 7.22 -3.41
N VAL A 168 -6.49 7.57 -2.99
CA VAL A 168 -5.98 8.95 -3.02
C VAL A 168 -5.96 9.51 -4.45
N LEU A 169 -5.47 8.74 -5.42
CA LEU A 169 -5.50 9.13 -6.83
C LEU A 169 -6.95 9.30 -7.35
N GLN A 170 -7.89 8.46 -6.93
CA GLN A 170 -9.29 8.55 -7.33
C GLN A 170 -9.99 9.82 -6.80
N LEU A 171 -9.53 10.34 -5.66
CA LEU A 171 -9.98 11.62 -5.09
C LEU A 171 -9.28 12.84 -5.73
N GLY A 172 -8.41 12.64 -6.73
CA GLY A 172 -7.79 13.74 -7.49
C GLY A 172 -6.48 14.27 -6.89
N TYR A 173 -5.93 13.63 -5.85
CA TYR A 173 -4.69 14.08 -5.22
C TYR A 173 -3.46 13.37 -5.79
N ASN A 174 -2.44 14.16 -6.10
CA ASN A 174 -1.08 13.67 -6.30
C ASN A 174 -0.52 13.22 -4.95
N PHE A 175 0.47 12.34 -4.94
CA PHE A 175 1.14 12.03 -3.69
C PHE A 175 2.63 11.75 -3.86
N VAL A 176 3.39 12.05 -2.81
CA VAL A 176 4.66 11.43 -2.49
C VAL A 176 4.39 10.37 -1.44
N PHE A 177 4.51 9.09 -1.77
CA PHE A 177 4.57 8.04 -0.76
C PHE A 177 6.01 7.88 -0.29
N THR A 178 6.19 7.81 1.02
CA THR A 178 7.48 7.57 1.68
C THR A 178 7.33 6.55 2.80
N ASP A 179 8.18 5.52 2.83
CA ASP A 179 8.28 4.67 4.01
C ASP A 179 8.82 5.49 5.19
N ALA A 180 8.40 5.16 6.41
CA ALA A 180 8.80 5.92 7.60
C ALA A 180 10.27 5.70 8.02
N ASP A 181 10.98 4.77 7.40
CA ASP A 181 12.43 4.58 7.53
C ASP A 181 13.25 5.28 6.43
N ILE A 182 12.63 6.26 5.77
CA ILE A 182 13.31 7.18 4.84
C ILE A 182 13.49 8.53 5.52
N MET A 183 14.73 8.91 5.77
CA MET A 183 15.07 10.20 6.36
C MET A 183 15.11 11.29 5.29
N TRP A 184 14.54 12.47 5.61
CA TRP A 184 14.39 13.61 4.71
C TRP A 184 15.41 14.68 5.07
N PHE A 185 16.43 14.87 4.23
CA PHE A 185 17.55 15.78 4.46
C PHE A 185 17.50 17.07 3.65
N ARG A 186 16.87 17.03 2.47
CA ARG A 186 16.56 18.21 1.64
C ARG A 186 15.23 18.05 0.96
N ASP A 187 14.62 19.16 0.58
CA ASP A 187 13.43 19.17 -0.25
C ASP A 187 13.67 18.38 -1.55
N PRO A 188 12.96 17.27 -1.79
CA PRO A 188 13.12 16.43 -2.97
C PRO A 188 12.38 16.96 -4.19
N PHE A 189 11.40 17.86 -4.04
CA PHE A 189 10.52 18.30 -5.13
C PHE A 189 11.28 18.91 -6.32
N PRO A 190 12.34 19.70 -6.14
CA PRO A 190 13.14 20.20 -7.26
C PRO A 190 13.88 19.13 -8.06
N ARG A 191 13.98 17.89 -7.54
CA ARG A 191 14.64 16.74 -8.17
C ARG A 191 13.68 15.80 -8.89
N LEU A 192 12.37 16.06 -8.79
CA LEU A 192 11.36 15.28 -9.46
C LEU A 192 11.19 15.70 -10.93
N TYR A 193 10.91 14.74 -11.79
CA TYR A 193 10.71 14.94 -13.23
C TYR A 193 9.31 15.49 -13.50
N LYS A 194 9.22 16.70 -14.05
CA LYS A 194 7.94 17.36 -14.33
C LYS A 194 7.11 16.66 -15.40
N ASP A 195 7.73 15.94 -16.33
CA ASP A 195 7.11 15.23 -17.45
C ASP A 195 6.60 13.83 -17.10
N ALA A 196 6.90 13.31 -15.91
CA ALA A 196 6.52 11.97 -15.48
C ALA A 196 5.14 11.93 -14.81
N ASP A 197 4.41 10.82 -15.05
CA ASP A 197 3.18 10.47 -14.35
C ASP A 197 3.46 9.71 -13.04
N PHE A 198 4.51 8.86 -13.06
CA PHE A 198 4.92 7.99 -11.96
C PHE A 198 6.44 7.99 -11.82
N GLN A 199 6.95 8.20 -10.61
CA GLN A 199 8.37 8.20 -10.31
C GLN A 199 8.64 7.33 -9.08
N ILE A 200 9.75 6.60 -9.10
CA ILE A 200 10.08 5.63 -8.05
C ILE A 200 11.58 5.66 -7.75
N SER A 201 11.95 5.60 -6.47
CA SER A 201 13.35 5.44 -6.05
C SER A 201 13.91 4.07 -6.46
N CYS A 202 15.21 3.90 -6.33
CA CYS A 202 15.91 2.68 -6.71
C CYS A 202 16.72 2.10 -5.54
N ASP A 203 16.75 0.78 -5.44
CA ASP A 203 17.78 0.06 -4.68
C ASP A 203 19.13 0.16 -5.38
N ARG A 204 19.12 0.21 -6.72
CA ARG A 204 20.30 0.48 -7.57
C ARG A 204 19.86 1.24 -8.80
N PHE A 205 20.59 2.31 -9.11
CA PHE A 205 20.35 3.18 -10.27
C PHE A 205 21.43 3.01 -11.33
N ASN A 206 21.03 2.68 -12.55
CA ASN A 206 21.97 2.43 -13.66
C ASN A 206 22.44 3.68 -14.43
N GLY A 207 22.04 4.88 -13.96
CA GLY A 207 22.40 6.16 -14.61
C GLY A 207 21.37 6.70 -15.57
N ASN A 208 20.37 5.92 -16.00
CA ASN A 208 19.32 6.35 -16.92
C ASN A 208 17.93 6.28 -16.27
N SER A 209 17.33 7.44 -16.01
CA SER A 209 16.01 7.54 -15.36
C SER A 209 14.84 6.98 -16.17
N SER A 210 15.03 6.70 -17.47
CA SER A 210 13.99 6.15 -18.36
C SER A 210 14.13 4.65 -18.56
N ASP A 211 15.21 4.05 -18.06
CA ASP A 211 15.51 2.65 -18.27
C ASP A 211 14.77 1.77 -17.25
N SER A 212 13.92 0.89 -17.77
CA SER A 212 13.16 -0.06 -16.94
C SER A 212 14.02 -1.18 -16.34
N GLU A 213 15.31 -1.31 -16.72
CA GLU A 213 16.25 -2.24 -16.09
C GLU A 213 16.78 -1.75 -14.72
N ASN A 214 16.47 -0.51 -14.32
CA ASN A 214 16.72 -0.07 -12.96
C ASN A 214 16.09 -1.02 -11.93
N TYR A 215 16.67 -1.08 -10.74
CA TYR A 215 16.15 -1.86 -9.59
C TYR A 215 15.31 -0.95 -8.68
N PRO A 216 14.00 -0.80 -8.92
CA PRO A 216 13.15 0.12 -8.16
C PRO A 216 12.90 -0.38 -6.74
N ASN A 217 12.69 0.60 -5.85
CA ASN A 217 12.28 0.42 -4.46
C ASN A 217 10.98 1.17 -4.19
N GLY A 218 9.95 0.47 -3.73
CA GLY A 218 8.61 1.00 -3.48
C GLY A 218 8.48 1.92 -2.27
N GLY A 219 9.56 2.15 -1.52
CA GLY A 219 9.55 2.99 -0.32
C GLY A 219 9.42 4.48 -0.61
N PHE A 220 9.81 4.97 -1.79
CA PHE A 220 9.60 6.34 -2.19
C PHE A 220 9.07 6.41 -3.62
N THR A 221 7.86 6.98 -3.76
CA THR A 221 7.25 7.20 -5.07
C THR A 221 6.57 8.57 -5.14
N TYR A 222 6.70 9.29 -6.27
CA TYR A 222 5.87 10.44 -6.58
C TYR A 222 4.92 10.09 -7.73
N VAL A 223 3.63 10.35 -7.53
CA VAL A 223 2.58 9.94 -8.47
C VAL A 223 1.59 11.07 -8.71
N LYS A 224 1.40 11.45 -9.95
CA LYS A 224 0.36 12.40 -10.35
C LYS A 224 -1.00 11.70 -10.46
N SER A 225 -2.04 12.34 -9.98
CA SER A 225 -3.40 11.85 -10.17
C SER A 225 -3.88 12.09 -11.59
N ASN A 226 -4.03 11.01 -12.35
CA ASN A 226 -4.64 11.02 -13.68
C ASN A 226 -5.16 9.61 -14.04
N ILE A 227 -5.85 9.51 -15.16
CA ILE A 227 -6.46 8.24 -15.59
C ILE A 227 -5.43 7.12 -15.82
N LYS A 228 -4.19 7.45 -16.23
CA LYS A 228 -3.14 6.47 -16.48
C LYS A 228 -2.64 5.86 -15.17
N THR A 229 -2.34 6.70 -14.16
CA THR A 229 -1.87 6.25 -12.85
C THR A 229 -2.95 5.49 -12.09
N MET A 230 -4.23 5.91 -12.17
CA MET A 230 -5.36 5.15 -11.62
C MET A 230 -5.52 3.77 -12.25
N LYS A 231 -5.37 3.66 -13.59
CA LYS A 231 -5.36 2.39 -14.32
C LYS A 231 -4.15 1.54 -13.93
N PHE A 232 -2.98 2.15 -13.81
CA PHE A 232 -1.75 1.47 -13.42
C PHE A 232 -1.84 0.88 -12.00
N TYR A 233 -2.27 1.64 -11.00
CA TYR A 233 -2.45 1.14 -9.63
C TYR A 233 -3.50 0.02 -9.53
N LYS A 234 -4.56 0.09 -10.36
CA LYS A 234 -5.52 -1.02 -10.49
C LYS A 234 -4.86 -2.26 -11.06
N PHE A 235 -4.09 -2.11 -12.14
CA PHE A 235 -3.36 -3.20 -12.78
C PHE A 235 -2.34 -3.82 -11.83
N TRP A 236 -1.52 -3.00 -11.16
CA TRP A 236 -0.55 -3.45 -10.17
C TRP A 236 -1.20 -4.27 -9.06
N TYR A 237 -2.27 -3.74 -8.46
CA TYR A 237 -3.01 -4.45 -7.43
C TYR A 237 -3.59 -5.79 -7.91
N LEU A 238 -4.14 -5.85 -9.12
CA LEU A 238 -4.72 -7.08 -9.68
C LEU A 238 -3.65 -8.12 -10.02
N SER A 239 -2.45 -7.69 -10.41
CA SER A 239 -1.33 -8.56 -10.77
C SER A 239 -0.83 -9.43 -9.60
N ARG A 240 -1.21 -9.11 -8.33
CA ARG A 240 -0.96 -9.99 -7.19
C ARG A 240 -1.63 -11.36 -7.30
N LYS A 241 -2.74 -11.47 -8.05
CA LYS A 241 -3.48 -12.74 -8.23
C LYS A 241 -2.70 -13.72 -9.08
N THR A 242 -1.98 -13.22 -10.07
CA THR A 242 -1.10 -14.02 -10.95
C THR A 242 0.31 -14.21 -10.37
N ASN A 243 0.62 -13.52 -9.27
CA ASN A 243 1.90 -13.59 -8.58
C ASN A 243 1.68 -13.81 -7.07
N PRO A 244 1.08 -14.94 -6.66
CA PRO A 244 0.77 -15.20 -5.25
C PRO A 244 2.05 -15.29 -4.42
N GLY A 245 1.99 -14.82 -3.16
CA GLY A 245 3.12 -14.88 -2.23
C GLY A 245 4.19 -13.81 -2.43
N LEU A 246 4.09 -12.96 -3.45
CA LEU A 246 5.01 -11.85 -3.68
C LEU A 246 4.45 -10.54 -3.07
N HIS A 247 5.35 -9.68 -2.59
CA HIS A 247 4.98 -8.34 -2.15
C HIS A 247 4.87 -7.37 -3.34
N ASP A 248 4.44 -6.17 -3.06
CA ASP A 248 4.14 -5.15 -4.07
C ASP A 248 5.34 -4.77 -4.96
N GLN A 249 6.54 -4.62 -4.40
CA GLN A 249 7.77 -4.31 -5.16
C GLN A 249 8.18 -5.45 -6.09
N ASP A 250 8.10 -6.72 -5.64
CA ASP A 250 8.42 -7.88 -6.48
C ASP A 250 7.46 -7.95 -7.68
N VAL A 251 6.16 -7.71 -7.41
CA VAL A 251 5.16 -7.68 -8.47
C VAL A 251 5.39 -6.50 -9.41
N PHE A 252 5.74 -5.32 -8.87
CA PHE A 252 6.11 -4.16 -9.68
C PHE A 252 7.26 -4.49 -10.63
N ASN A 253 8.33 -5.12 -10.12
CA ASN A 253 9.48 -5.55 -10.93
C ASN A 253 9.11 -6.47 -12.09
N LYS A 254 8.08 -7.32 -11.91
CA LYS A 254 7.57 -8.19 -12.98
C LYS A 254 6.73 -7.45 -14.01
N ILE A 255 5.97 -6.44 -13.58
CA ILE A 255 5.00 -5.77 -14.45
C ILE A 255 5.54 -4.48 -15.09
N LYS A 256 6.66 -3.92 -14.63
CA LYS A 256 7.22 -2.67 -15.16
C LYS A 256 7.55 -2.71 -16.65
N HIS A 257 7.76 -3.90 -17.23
CA HIS A 257 7.97 -4.14 -18.67
C HIS A 257 6.70 -4.57 -19.42
N HIS A 258 5.56 -4.68 -18.74
CA HIS A 258 4.34 -5.21 -19.34
C HIS A 258 3.78 -4.23 -20.39
N ALA A 259 3.35 -4.74 -21.55
CA ALA A 259 2.81 -3.95 -22.66
C ALA A 259 1.67 -2.99 -22.25
N PHE A 260 0.92 -3.32 -21.18
CA PHE A 260 -0.11 -2.46 -20.64
C PHE A 260 0.40 -1.06 -20.26
N ILE A 261 1.65 -0.95 -19.75
CA ILE A 261 2.28 0.34 -19.40
C ILE A 261 2.36 1.26 -20.63
N THR A 262 2.83 0.69 -21.75
CA THR A 262 2.91 1.41 -23.04
C THR A 262 1.50 1.74 -23.58
N ILE A 263 0.57 0.78 -23.53
CA ILE A 263 -0.81 0.96 -24.02
C ILE A 263 -1.52 2.12 -23.32
N ILE A 264 -1.37 2.26 -22.00
CA ILE A 264 -1.97 3.38 -21.27
C ILE A 264 -1.15 4.68 -21.39
N GLY A 265 0.02 4.64 -22.03
CA GLY A 265 0.91 5.78 -22.18
C GLY A 265 1.44 6.34 -20.87
N LEU A 266 1.72 5.48 -19.87
CA LEU A 266 2.26 5.88 -18.57
C LEU A 266 3.72 6.30 -18.72
N LYS A 267 4.02 7.55 -18.36
CA LYS A 267 5.40 8.05 -18.30
C LYS A 267 5.99 7.75 -16.91
N MET A 268 6.90 6.79 -16.89
CA MET A 268 7.60 6.34 -15.69
C MET A 268 9.02 6.88 -15.65
N ARG A 269 9.53 7.27 -14.45
CA ARG A 269 10.92 7.65 -14.23
C ARG A 269 11.45 6.97 -12.97
N PHE A 270 12.71 6.58 -13.04
CA PHE A 270 13.48 6.02 -11.94
C PHE A 270 14.37 7.11 -11.36
N LEU A 271 14.31 7.30 -10.04
CA LEU A 271 15.00 8.38 -9.35
C LEU A 271 16.43 7.97 -9.03
N SER A 272 17.37 8.91 -9.27
CA SER A 272 18.79 8.67 -9.03
C SER A 272 19.10 8.52 -7.55
N THR A 273 19.89 7.50 -7.19
CA THR A 273 20.39 7.25 -5.85
C THR A 273 21.34 8.35 -5.33
N THR A 274 21.83 9.22 -6.21
CA THR A 274 22.55 10.44 -5.82
C THR A 274 21.69 11.35 -4.95
N TYR A 275 20.40 11.46 -5.26
CA TYR A 275 19.44 12.30 -4.53
C TYR A 275 18.52 11.47 -3.61
N PHE A 276 18.17 10.28 -4.04
CA PHE A 276 17.24 9.36 -3.36
C PHE A 276 17.98 8.07 -3.01
N GLY A 277 18.97 8.17 -2.14
CA GLY A 277 19.83 7.07 -1.74
C GLY A 277 19.19 6.15 -0.70
N GLY A 278 19.89 5.09 -0.37
CA GLY A 278 19.51 4.13 0.68
C GLY A 278 20.68 3.24 1.04
N PHE A 279 20.48 2.30 1.95
CA PHE A 279 21.55 1.39 2.37
C PHE A 279 21.93 0.37 1.29
N CYS A 280 21.06 0.13 0.30
CA CYS A 280 21.42 -0.67 -0.87
C CYS A 280 22.42 0.04 -1.78
N GLU A 281 22.24 1.34 -1.98
CA GLU A 281 23.13 2.23 -2.73
C GLU A 281 23.10 3.61 -2.08
N THR A 282 24.14 3.92 -1.29
CA THR A 282 24.20 5.18 -0.54
C THR A 282 24.47 6.38 -1.46
N SER A 283 23.77 7.49 -1.22
CA SER A 283 24.17 8.77 -1.79
C SER A 283 25.57 9.12 -1.31
N LYS A 284 26.50 9.36 -2.24
CA LYS A 284 27.91 9.57 -1.94
C LYS A 284 28.25 11.02 -1.56
N ASP A 285 27.31 11.94 -1.75
CA ASP A 285 27.53 13.38 -1.54
C ASP A 285 26.41 13.98 -0.70
N LEU A 286 26.73 14.34 0.54
CA LEU A 286 25.79 14.98 1.45
C LEU A 286 25.37 16.38 0.97
N ASN A 287 26.05 16.98 0.00
CA ASN A 287 25.62 18.22 -0.64
C ASN A 287 24.41 18.02 -1.58
N GLN A 288 24.18 16.81 -2.06
CA GLN A 288 23.15 16.52 -3.06
C GLN A 288 21.99 15.69 -2.52
N VAL A 289 22.22 14.85 -1.51
CA VAL A 289 21.20 13.94 -0.97
C VAL A 289 19.93 14.66 -0.55
N CYS A 290 18.79 14.19 -0.99
CA CYS A 290 17.46 14.64 -0.52
C CYS A 290 16.91 13.67 0.52
N THR A 291 16.90 12.36 0.20
CA THR A 291 16.39 11.33 1.10
C THR A 291 17.34 10.14 1.19
N MET A 292 17.33 9.43 2.34
CA MET A 292 18.07 8.19 2.54
C MET A 292 17.18 7.15 3.20
N HIS A 293 17.10 5.97 2.60
CA HIS A 293 16.26 4.85 3.01
C HIS A 293 17.05 3.78 3.76
N ALA A 294 16.57 3.35 4.91
CA ALA A 294 17.10 2.16 5.58
C ALA A 294 16.59 0.86 4.92
N ASN A 295 16.61 0.82 3.57
CA ASN A 295 16.38 -0.38 2.78
C ASN A 295 17.55 -1.36 2.95
N CYS A 296 17.46 -2.57 2.39
CA CYS A 296 18.53 -3.55 2.53
C CYS A 296 18.94 -3.78 4.01
N CYS A 297 18.00 -3.65 4.94
CA CYS A 297 18.19 -3.85 6.37
C CYS A 297 16.99 -4.60 6.94
N ALA A 298 17.23 -5.69 7.65
CA ALA A 298 16.20 -6.47 8.33
C ALA A 298 16.30 -6.31 9.84
N GLY A 299 15.15 -6.08 10.50
CA GLY A 299 15.02 -5.93 11.93
C GLY A 299 14.95 -4.48 12.38
N LEU A 300 13.93 -4.21 13.22
CA LEU A 300 13.58 -2.88 13.69
C LEU A 300 14.73 -2.21 14.46
N ASP A 301 15.36 -2.94 15.39
CA ASP A 301 16.45 -2.40 16.22
C ASP A 301 17.67 -2.00 15.39
N ARG A 302 18.01 -2.79 14.37
CA ARG A 302 19.12 -2.47 13.46
C ARG A 302 18.84 -1.22 12.64
N LYS A 303 17.61 -1.08 12.14
CA LYS A 303 17.17 0.13 11.44
C LYS A 303 17.28 1.35 12.35
N ILE A 304 16.76 1.26 13.57
CA ILE A 304 16.82 2.35 14.55
C ILE A 304 18.27 2.76 14.84
N HIS A 305 19.17 1.78 15.04
CA HIS A 305 20.58 2.05 15.27
C HIS A 305 21.20 2.86 14.13
N ASP A 306 21.12 2.35 12.90
CA ASP A 306 21.77 2.97 11.76
C ASP A 306 21.07 4.30 11.36
N LEU A 307 19.77 4.43 11.54
CA LEU A 307 19.06 5.70 11.35
C LEU A 307 19.50 6.78 12.33
N LYS A 308 19.73 6.45 13.59
CA LYS A 308 20.29 7.40 14.58
C LYS A 308 21.68 7.89 14.16
N LEU A 309 22.57 7.00 13.74
CA LEU A 309 23.88 7.36 13.20
C LEU A 309 23.77 8.25 11.96
N MET A 310 22.83 7.96 11.08
CA MET A 310 22.57 8.78 9.89
C MET A 310 22.14 10.21 10.26
N LEU A 311 21.24 10.37 11.24
CA LEU A 311 20.84 11.69 11.72
C LEU A 311 22.00 12.45 12.40
N GLU A 312 22.86 11.74 13.13
CA GLU A 312 24.09 12.34 13.70
C GLU A 312 25.05 12.81 12.60
N ASP A 313 25.29 11.99 11.57
CA ASP A 313 26.13 12.36 10.42
C ASP A 313 25.59 13.61 9.73
N TRP A 314 24.26 13.70 9.57
CA TRP A 314 23.64 14.86 8.98
C TRP A 314 23.80 16.12 9.84
N ARG A 315 23.61 16.03 11.16
CA ARG A 315 23.86 17.17 12.08
C ARG A 315 25.32 17.61 12.02
N GLY A 316 26.25 16.65 12.05
CA GLY A 316 27.68 16.95 11.90
C GLY A 316 27.98 17.67 10.59
N TYR A 317 27.43 17.17 9.48
CA TYR A 317 27.56 17.81 8.17
C TYR A 317 26.95 19.23 8.16
N MET A 318 25.77 19.42 8.72
CA MET A 318 25.12 20.74 8.75
C MET A 318 25.90 21.77 9.56
N ALA A 319 26.63 21.36 10.58
CA ALA A 319 27.48 22.22 11.41
C ALA A 319 28.78 22.64 10.71
N LEU A 320 29.20 22.01 9.60
CA LEU A 320 30.42 22.35 8.88
C LEU A 320 30.29 23.72 8.19
N PRO A 321 31.40 24.52 8.13
CA PRO A 321 31.48 25.72 7.30
C PRO A 321 31.23 25.42 5.81
N VAL A 322 30.73 26.41 5.08
CA VAL A 322 30.33 26.23 3.65
C VAL A 322 31.52 25.86 2.77
N ASP A 323 32.67 26.44 3.00
CA ASP A 323 33.93 26.15 2.30
C ASP A 323 34.39 24.72 2.53
N VAL A 324 34.26 24.20 3.76
CA VAL A 324 34.55 22.79 4.08
C VAL A 324 33.60 21.85 3.37
N LYS A 325 32.29 22.15 3.36
CA LYS A 325 31.28 21.36 2.63
C LYS A 325 31.58 21.26 1.13
N ARG A 326 32.16 22.33 0.55
CA ARG A 326 32.49 22.38 -0.88
C ARG A 326 33.80 21.68 -1.22
N SER A 327 34.79 21.75 -0.32
CA SER A 327 36.14 21.26 -0.60
C SER A 327 36.33 19.77 -0.32
N LYS A 328 35.53 19.18 0.57
CA LYS A 328 35.65 17.77 0.94
C LYS A 328 34.30 17.08 0.95
N PRO A 329 34.08 16.06 0.11
CA PRO A 329 32.88 15.22 0.18
C PRO A 329 32.77 14.62 1.59
N SER A 330 31.63 14.85 2.24
CA SER A 330 31.29 14.16 3.48
C SER A 330 30.60 12.86 3.13
N SER A 331 30.88 11.80 3.88
CA SER A 331 30.32 10.45 3.70
C SER A 331 29.56 10.03 4.93
N TRP A 332 28.65 9.09 4.75
CA TRP A 332 27.90 8.42 5.80
C TRP A 332 28.77 7.39 6.54
N ARG A 333 28.57 7.25 7.85
CA ARG A 333 29.06 6.11 8.64
C ARG A 333 28.17 4.87 8.45
N VAL A 334 26.99 5.04 7.86
CA VAL A 334 25.98 3.99 7.64
C VAL A 334 26.02 3.45 6.22
N PRO A 335 25.58 2.18 6.00
CA PRO A 335 25.10 1.23 7.02
C PRO A 335 26.23 0.63 7.83
N GLN A 336 25.95 0.29 9.10
CA GLN A 336 26.86 -0.47 9.97
C GLN A 336 26.27 -1.84 10.34
N VAL A 337 25.34 -1.88 11.30
CA VAL A 337 24.72 -3.13 11.74
C VAL A 337 23.75 -3.70 10.67
N CYS A 338 23.25 -2.87 9.79
CA CYS A 338 22.44 -3.32 8.64
C CYS A 338 23.26 -4.10 7.61
N LEU A 339 24.58 -3.87 7.46
CA LEU A 339 25.45 -4.64 6.56
C LEU A 339 25.48 -6.13 6.90
N GLU A 340 25.34 -6.49 8.15
CA GLU A 340 25.37 -7.88 8.60
C GLU A 340 24.21 -8.71 8.02
N THR A 341 23.13 -8.06 7.60
CA THR A 341 21.96 -8.74 7.04
C THR A 341 22.16 -9.20 5.59
N PHE A 342 23.13 -8.62 4.85
CA PHE A 342 23.45 -9.00 3.48
C PHE A 342 24.28 -10.27 3.36
N HIS A 343 25.08 -10.57 4.37
CA HIS A 343 26.05 -11.66 4.33
C HIS A 343 25.56 -12.95 4.99
N LYS A 344 24.41 -12.95 5.66
CA LYS A 344 23.81 -14.17 6.22
C LYS A 344 22.73 -14.68 5.28
N PRO A 345 22.83 -15.94 4.78
CA PRO A 345 21.71 -16.57 4.09
C PRO A 345 20.50 -16.56 5.03
N PRO A 346 19.25 -16.48 4.49
CA PRO A 346 18.06 -16.49 5.31
C PRO A 346 18.09 -17.72 6.22
N LEU A 347 17.93 -17.51 7.54
CA LEU A 347 17.84 -18.57 8.53
C LEU A 347 16.80 -19.60 8.02
N LYS A 348 17.27 -20.82 7.73
CA LYS A 348 16.37 -21.94 7.43
C LYS A 348 15.41 -22.05 8.60
N ARG A 349 14.11 -21.86 8.35
CA ARG A 349 13.08 -22.12 9.35
C ARG A 349 13.18 -23.60 9.72
N ASP A 350 13.50 -23.89 10.96
CA ASP A 350 13.23 -25.20 11.55
C ASP A 350 11.72 -25.41 11.52
N VAL A 351 11.25 -26.19 10.55
CA VAL A 351 9.93 -26.76 10.56
C VAL A 351 9.93 -27.75 11.71
N GLN A 352 9.48 -27.31 12.90
CA GLN A 352 9.13 -28.24 13.96
C GLN A 352 8.11 -29.24 13.41
N LYS A 353 8.62 -30.42 13.03
CA LYS A 353 7.80 -31.61 12.85
C LYS A 353 7.19 -31.91 14.21
N GLY A 354 5.93 -31.59 14.39
CA GLY A 354 5.12 -32.10 15.49
C GLY A 354 5.20 -33.63 15.44
N LYS A 355 5.91 -34.22 16.38
CA LYS A 355 5.78 -35.63 16.72
C LYS A 355 4.45 -35.76 17.48
N ASN A 356 3.43 -36.22 16.80
CA ASN A 356 2.31 -36.86 17.47
C ASN A 356 2.80 -38.25 17.91
N GLY A 357 2.89 -38.47 19.24
CA GLY A 357 2.86 -39.73 19.91
C GLY A 357 1.56 -39.85 20.65
#